data_67032af61f419b68aa7b179cb1ce5f01
#
_entry.id   67032af61f419b68aa7b179cb1ce5f01
#
_cell.length_a   1.000
_cell.length_b   1.000
_cell.length_c   1.000
_cell.angle_alpha   90.00
_cell.angle_beta   90.00
_cell.angle_gamma   90.00
#
_symmetry.space_group_name_H-M   'P 1'
#
loop_
_entity.id
_entity.type
_entity.pdbx_description
1 polymer ?
#
loop_
_entity_poly.entity_id
_entity_poly.type
_entity_poly.pdbx_seq_one_letter_code
_entity_poly.pdbx_strand_id
1 'polypeptide(L)'
;GIASRGDRRIGRVIERVWRAGGVFQEWSEHFVLDRWLDAMAAEGLDPAWFTTRHRTEDEILPWDHIRAGLHRDFLWQDWTAALAEHGLPDCRWTPCYDCGVCTDYALEHVVASPVAPAGGSQGTGQDLSVGGAVPVRLLPSREAARAR
;
A
#
# COMPACT_ATOMS: atom_id res chain seq x y z
N GLY A 1 -0.62 -9.07 -10.44
CA GLY A 1 -0.33 -7.69 -10.86
C GLY A 1 -1.36 -7.09 -11.80
N ILE A 2 -1.85 -7.81 -12.81
CA ILE A 2 -2.79 -7.28 -13.82
C ILE A 2 -4.10 -6.82 -13.18
N ALA A 3 -4.71 -7.63 -12.32
CA ALA A 3 -5.99 -7.29 -11.68
C ALA A 3 -5.86 -6.14 -10.69
N SER A 4 -4.76 -6.10 -9.90
CA SER A 4 -4.56 -5.07 -8.87
C SER A 4 -4.10 -3.70 -9.42
N ARG A 5 -3.49 -3.68 -10.61
CA ARG A 5 -2.99 -2.45 -11.26
C ARG A 5 -3.77 -2.08 -12.51
N GLY A 6 -4.78 -2.88 -12.84
CA GLY A 6 -5.61 -2.71 -14.01
C GLY A 6 -6.72 -1.68 -13.82
N ASP A 7 -7.30 -1.32 -14.93
CA ASP A 7 -8.52 -0.51 -14.98
C ASP A 7 -9.73 -1.35 -15.40
N ARG A 8 -10.89 -0.70 -15.65
CA ARG A 8 -12.13 -1.37 -16.01
C ARG A 8 -12.04 -2.29 -17.23
N ARG A 9 -11.04 -2.12 -18.12
CA ARG A 9 -10.82 -2.99 -19.29
C ARG A 9 -10.50 -4.42 -18.88
N ILE A 10 -9.88 -4.62 -17.72
CA ILE A 10 -9.56 -5.94 -17.18
C ILE A 10 -10.82 -6.75 -16.85
N GLY A 11 -11.95 -6.10 -16.62
CA GLY A 11 -13.23 -6.79 -16.41
C GLY A 11 -13.60 -7.73 -17.56
N ARG A 12 -13.37 -7.32 -18.83
CA ARG A 12 -13.62 -8.17 -20.00
C ARG A 12 -12.65 -9.35 -20.07
N VAL A 13 -11.41 -9.15 -19.67
CA VAL A 13 -10.42 -10.24 -19.58
C VAL A 13 -10.85 -11.27 -18.54
N ILE A 14 -11.27 -10.84 -17.36
CA ILE A 14 -11.78 -11.72 -16.31
C ILE A 14 -13.00 -12.51 -16.81
N GLU A 15 -13.92 -11.87 -17.49
CA GLU A 15 -15.09 -12.52 -18.06
C GLU A 15 -14.70 -13.59 -19.09
N ARG A 16 -13.72 -13.31 -19.96
CA ARG A 16 -13.22 -14.30 -20.93
C ARG A 16 -12.55 -15.48 -20.25
N VAL A 17 -11.71 -15.23 -19.25
CA VAL A 17 -11.07 -16.28 -18.45
C VAL A 17 -12.12 -17.18 -17.80
N TRP A 18 -13.15 -16.58 -17.20
CA TRP A 18 -14.25 -17.32 -16.61
C TRP A 18 -15.02 -18.15 -17.63
N ARG A 19 -15.39 -17.57 -18.78
CA ARG A 19 -16.08 -18.29 -19.87
C ARG A 19 -15.25 -19.44 -20.45
N ALA A 20 -13.92 -19.31 -20.40
CA ALA A 20 -12.98 -20.38 -20.77
C ALA A 20 -12.78 -21.43 -19.64
N GLY A 21 -13.62 -21.43 -18.61
CA GLY A 21 -13.56 -22.37 -17.50
C GLY A 21 -12.53 -22.02 -16.42
N GLY A 22 -12.05 -20.76 -16.39
CA GLY A 22 -11.10 -20.29 -15.38
C GLY A 22 -11.78 -19.93 -14.07
N VAL A 23 -11.97 -20.91 -13.18
CA VAL A 23 -12.45 -20.72 -11.81
C VAL A 23 -11.30 -20.95 -10.82
N PHE A 24 -11.38 -20.34 -9.65
CA PHE A 24 -10.36 -20.47 -8.59
C PHE A 24 -8.92 -20.15 -9.03
N GLN A 25 -8.77 -19.15 -9.91
CA GLN A 25 -7.51 -18.82 -10.59
C GLN A 25 -6.42 -18.23 -9.64
N GLU A 26 -6.72 -17.94 -8.38
CA GLU A 26 -5.75 -17.54 -7.36
C GLU A 26 -5.01 -18.72 -6.73
N TRP A 27 -5.53 -19.94 -6.92
CA TRP A 27 -4.95 -21.16 -6.39
C TRP A 27 -4.01 -21.78 -7.44
N SER A 28 -2.79 -22.11 -7.05
CA SER A 28 -1.74 -22.53 -7.96
C SER A 28 -2.13 -23.75 -8.82
N GLU A 29 -2.88 -24.67 -8.25
CA GLU A 29 -3.37 -25.88 -8.94
C GLU A 29 -4.43 -25.60 -10.02
N HIS A 30 -5.08 -24.43 -9.95
CA HIS A 30 -6.12 -24.02 -10.91
C HIS A 30 -5.65 -22.90 -11.84
N PHE A 31 -4.52 -22.29 -11.53
CA PHE A 31 -4.00 -21.17 -12.31
C PHE A 31 -3.41 -21.61 -13.64
N VAL A 32 -3.91 -21.07 -14.73
CA VAL A 32 -3.41 -21.32 -16.08
C VAL A 32 -3.05 -19.98 -16.72
N LEU A 33 -1.74 -19.69 -16.80
CA LEU A 33 -1.22 -18.41 -17.31
C LEU A 33 -1.69 -18.14 -18.76
N ASP A 34 -1.61 -19.14 -19.65
CA ASP A 34 -1.95 -18.99 -21.06
C ASP A 34 -3.40 -18.55 -21.27
N ARG A 35 -4.32 -19.02 -20.43
CA ARG A 35 -5.71 -18.58 -20.46
C ARG A 35 -5.87 -17.07 -20.25
N TRP A 36 -5.03 -16.49 -19.38
CA TRP A 36 -5.01 -15.06 -19.14
C TRP A 36 -4.37 -14.30 -20.28
N LEU A 37 -3.26 -14.82 -20.84
CA LEU A 37 -2.56 -14.21 -21.96
C LEU A 37 -3.45 -14.20 -23.22
N ASP A 38 -4.13 -15.29 -23.50
CA ASP A 38 -5.08 -15.41 -24.62
C ASP A 38 -6.27 -14.44 -24.46
N ALA A 39 -6.81 -14.33 -23.23
CA ALA A 39 -7.87 -13.40 -22.94
C ALA A 39 -7.42 -11.94 -23.09
N MET A 40 -6.21 -11.59 -22.65
CA MET A 40 -5.61 -10.27 -22.83
C MET A 40 -5.42 -9.95 -24.33
N ALA A 41 -4.84 -10.89 -25.08
CA ALA A 41 -4.65 -10.75 -26.52
C ALA A 41 -5.97 -10.56 -27.28
N ALA A 42 -7.01 -11.32 -26.92
CA ALA A 42 -8.34 -11.23 -27.51
C ALA A 42 -9.03 -9.88 -27.24
N GLU A 43 -8.68 -9.19 -26.15
CA GLU A 43 -9.15 -7.83 -25.86
C GLU A 43 -8.18 -6.74 -26.40
N GLY A 44 -7.10 -7.12 -27.08
CA GLY A 44 -6.10 -6.19 -27.60
C GLY A 44 -5.31 -5.47 -26.49
N LEU A 45 -5.12 -6.13 -25.35
CA LEU A 45 -4.46 -5.56 -24.18
C LEU A 45 -3.08 -6.21 -23.96
N ASP A 46 -2.07 -5.38 -23.72
CA ASP A 46 -0.74 -5.81 -23.36
C ASP A 46 -0.62 -5.94 -21.83
N PRO A 47 -0.28 -7.12 -21.29
CA PRO A 47 -0.03 -7.29 -19.85
C PRO A 47 1.02 -6.33 -19.30
N ALA A 48 2.07 -6.01 -20.05
CA ALA A 48 3.14 -5.11 -19.61
C ALA A 48 2.64 -3.68 -19.36
N TRP A 49 1.63 -3.24 -20.12
CA TRP A 49 0.98 -1.94 -19.90
C TRP A 49 0.45 -1.78 -18.48
N PHE A 50 -0.08 -2.84 -17.88
CA PHE A 50 -0.67 -2.80 -16.55
C PHE A 50 0.33 -3.10 -15.44
N THR A 51 1.41 -3.83 -15.73
CA THR A 51 2.29 -4.39 -14.70
C THR A 51 3.66 -3.75 -14.62
N THR A 52 4.41 -3.71 -15.73
CA THR A 52 5.85 -3.43 -15.71
C THR A 52 6.25 -2.10 -16.32
N ARG A 53 5.33 -1.43 -17.04
CA ARG A 53 5.68 -0.13 -17.58
C ARG A 53 5.93 0.90 -16.47
N HIS A 54 6.80 1.84 -16.74
CA HIS A 54 6.97 3.02 -15.93
C HIS A 54 5.69 3.90 -15.99
N ARG A 55 5.26 4.42 -14.85
CA ARG A 55 4.19 5.43 -14.73
C ARG A 55 4.81 6.76 -14.34
N THR A 56 4.32 7.83 -14.92
CA THR A 56 4.82 9.18 -14.61
C THR A 56 4.07 9.76 -13.40
N GLU A 57 4.66 10.77 -12.79
CA GLU A 57 4.08 11.47 -11.63
C GLU A 57 2.68 12.04 -11.92
N ASP A 58 2.51 12.61 -13.13
CA ASP A 58 1.26 13.27 -13.54
C ASP A 58 0.18 12.31 -14.08
N GLU A 59 0.50 11.02 -14.21
CA GLU A 59 -0.44 10.06 -14.76
C GLU A 59 -1.62 9.83 -13.82
N ILE A 60 -2.85 9.91 -14.35
CA ILE A 60 -4.06 9.55 -13.62
C ILE A 60 -4.14 8.03 -13.50
N LEU A 61 -4.08 7.53 -12.28
CA LEU A 61 -4.10 6.11 -11.98
C LEU A 61 -5.53 5.61 -11.71
N PRO A 62 -5.83 4.33 -12.01
CA PRO A 62 -7.17 3.77 -11.79
C PRO A 62 -7.68 3.86 -10.35
N TRP A 63 -6.77 3.99 -9.38
CA TRP A 63 -7.07 4.07 -7.95
C TRP A 63 -6.98 5.48 -7.36
N ASP A 64 -6.72 6.52 -8.15
CA ASP A 64 -6.60 7.91 -7.66
C ASP A 64 -7.87 8.46 -7.01
N HIS A 65 -9.01 7.82 -7.24
CA HIS A 65 -10.27 8.11 -6.56
C HIS A 65 -10.34 7.57 -5.13
N ILE A 66 -9.39 6.72 -4.74
CA ILE A 66 -9.32 6.12 -3.39
C ILE A 66 -8.37 6.96 -2.54
N ARG A 67 -8.90 7.52 -1.46
CA ARG A 67 -8.09 8.30 -0.51
C ARG A 67 -7.57 7.37 0.58
N ALA A 68 -6.26 7.19 0.60
CA ALA A 68 -5.56 6.40 1.62
C ALA A 68 -4.85 7.27 2.68
N GLY A 69 -5.10 8.58 2.66
CA GLY A 69 -4.47 9.52 3.58
C GLY A 69 -3.04 9.93 3.20
N LEU A 70 -2.40 9.22 2.29
CA LEU A 70 -1.07 9.57 1.82
C LEU A 70 -1.10 10.69 0.78
N HIS A 71 -0.17 11.62 0.88
CA HIS A 71 0.05 12.61 -0.16
C HIS A 71 0.64 11.95 -1.41
N ARG A 72 0.15 12.34 -2.59
CA ARG A 72 0.60 11.76 -3.85
C ARG A 72 2.07 12.05 -4.15
N ASP A 73 2.49 13.28 -3.92
CA ASP A 73 3.87 13.73 -4.06
C ASP A 73 4.81 13.00 -3.09
N PHE A 74 4.36 12.71 -1.86
CA PHE A 74 5.10 11.87 -0.93
C PHE A 74 5.38 10.48 -1.50
N LEU A 75 4.37 9.82 -2.07
CA LEU A 75 4.53 8.49 -2.67
C LEU A 75 5.51 8.52 -3.85
N TRP A 76 5.49 9.58 -4.65
CA TRP A 76 6.41 9.76 -5.75
C TRP A 76 7.85 9.97 -5.28
N GLN A 77 8.04 10.84 -4.28
CA GLN A 77 9.36 11.11 -3.68
C GLN A 77 9.94 9.86 -3.04
N ASP A 78 9.14 9.11 -2.28
CA ASP A 78 9.55 7.86 -1.64
C ASP A 78 9.94 6.79 -2.67
N TRP A 79 9.15 6.64 -3.75
CA TRP A 79 9.50 5.75 -4.85
C TRP A 79 10.80 6.18 -5.54
N THR A 80 11.00 7.46 -5.79
CA THR A 80 12.23 7.99 -6.40
C THR A 80 13.43 7.75 -5.49
N ALA A 81 13.28 7.96 -4.18
CA ALA A 81 14.32 7.66 -3.19
C ALA A 81 14.65 6.16 -3.14
N ALA A 82 13.63 5.30 -3.22
CA ALA A 82 13.82 3.85 -3.25
C ALA A 82 14.60 3.37 -4.48
N LEU A 83 14.45 4.01 -5.64
CA LEU A 83 15.29 3.73 -6.83
C LEU A 83 16.76 4.10 -6.60
N ALA A 84 17.04 5.05 -5.73
CA ALA A 84 18.39 5.43 -5.30
C ALA A 84 18.86 4.66 -4.07
N GLU A 85 18.16 3.58 -3.70
CA GLU A 85 18.45 2.73 -2.53
C GLU A 85 18.38 3.50 -1.20
N HIS A 86 17.61 4.58 -1.14
CA HIS A 86 17.32 5.31 0.07
C HIS A 86 15.93 4.97 0.59
N GLY A 87 15.80 4.77 1.89
CA GLY A 87 14.52 4.55 2.57
C GLY A 87 14.31 5.55 3.69
N LEU A 88 13.06 5.79 4.04
CA LEU A 88 12.72 6.60 5.19
C LEU A 88 12.79 5.76 6.47
N PRO A 89 13.27 6.34 7.59
CA PRO A 89 13.22 5.66 8.87
C PRO A 89 11.78 5.50 9.36
N ASP A 90 11.56 4.57 10.26
CA ASP A 90 10.24 4.36 10.86
C ASP A 90 9.81 5.59 11.68
N CYS A 91 8.70 6.21 11.31
CA CYS A 91 8.20 7.42 11.95
C CYS A 91 7.77 7.23 13.41
N ARG A 92 7.66 6.01 13.92
CA ARG A 92 7.45 5.74 15.35
C ARG A 92 8.63 6.20 16.22
N TRP A 93 9.81 6.26 15.62
CA TRP A 93 11.07 6.54 16.30
C TRP A 93 11.73 7.85 15.85
N THR A 94 11.19 8.51 14.86
CA THR A 94 11.74 9.71 14.24
C THR A 94 10.68 10.81 14.12
N PRO A 95 11.10 12.08 13.99
CA PRO A 95 10.18 13.17 13.68
C PRO A 95 9.35 12.89 12.43
N CYS A 96 8.15 13.47 12.37
CA CYS A 96 7.27 13.36 11.23
C CYS A 96 7.94 13.92 9.96
N TYR A 97 7.79 13.18 8.85
CA TYR A 97 8.22 13.61 7.51
C TYR A 97 7.03 13.90 6.58
N ASP A 98 5.89 14.18 7.18
CA ASP A 98 4.67 14.70 6.52
C ASP A 98 4.18 13.85 5.34
N CYS A 99 4.02 12.56 5.55
CA CYS A 99 3.42 11.69 4.52
C CYS A 99 1.91 11.92 4.30
N GLY A 100 1.25 12.67 5.19
CA GLY A 100 -0.18 13.00 5.14
C GLY A 100 -1.09 12.10 5.97
N VAL A 101 -0.71 10.86 6.29
CA VAL A 101 -1.62 9.89 6.96
C VAL A 101 -2.16 10.41 8.28
N CYS A 102 -1.29 10.91 9.17
CA CYS A 102 -1.75 11.39 10.48
C CYS A 102 -2.72 12.57 10.34
N THR A 103 -2.40 13.53 9.48
CA THR A 103 -3.24 14.72 9.25
C THR A 103 -4.57 14.39 8.59
N ASP A 104 -4.60 13.47 7.63
CA ASP A 104 -5.86 13.07 6.95
C ASP A 104 -6.82 12.33 7.89
N TYR A 105 -6.29 11.54 8.81
CA TYR A 105 -7.10 10.84 9.83
C TYR A 105 -7.23 11.58 11.16
N ALA A 106 -6.81 12.84 11.23
CA ALA A 106 -6.84 13.66 12.45
C ALA A 106 -6.13 12.97 13.64
N LEU A 107 -4.99 12.36 13.36
CA LEU A 107 -4.12 11.73 14.35
C LEU A 107 -2.95 12.65 14.71
N GLU A 108 -2.56 12.65 15.98
CA GLU A 108 -1.33 13.28 16.41
C GLU A 108 -0.16 12.29 16.23
N HIS A 109 0.90 12.74 15.56
CA HIS A 109 2.13 11.96 15.47
C HIS A 109 2.90 12.05 16.79
N VAL A 110 3.10 10.89 17.42
CA VAL A 110 3.84 10.78 18.69
C VAL A 110 5.07 9.93 18.46
N VAL A 111 6.24 10.52 18.70
CA VAL A 111 7.50 9.77 18.67
C VAL A 111 7.60 8.92 19.93
N ALA A 112 7.71 7.61 19.76
CA ALA A 112 7.89 6.71 20.88
C ALA A 112 9.26 6.90 21.51
N SER A 113 9.27 7.10 22.82
CA SER A 113 10.54 7.03 23.56
C SER A 113 10.99 5.58 23.63
N PRO A 114 12.28 5.27 23.42
CA PRO A 114 12.78 3.93 23.69
C PRO A 114 12.47 3.58 25.16
N VAL A 115 11.65 2.55 25.36
CA VAL A 115 11.45 2.04 26.72
C VAL A 115 12.80 1.49 27.16
N ALA A 116 13.42 2.14 28.13
CA ALA A 116 14.60 1.56 28.78
C ALA A 116 14.20 0.16 29.29
N PRO A 117 14.95 -0.91 28.97
CA PRO A 117 14.62 -2.23 29.48
C PRO A 117 14.59 -2.14 31.00
N ALA A 118 13.43 -2.44 31.59
CA ALA A 118 13.31 -2.58 33.02
C ALA A 118 14.37 -3.60 33.48
N GLY A 119 15.32 -3.15 34.27
CA GLY A 119 16.44 -4.01 34.69
C GLY A 119 15.90 -5.30 35.33
N GLY A 120 16.18 -6.43 34.70
CA GLY A 120 15.72 -7.72 35.18
C GLY A 120 16.22 -8.85 34.29
N SER A 121 17.22 -9.58 34.80
CA SER A 121 17.62 -10.96 34.51
C SER A 121 17.76 -11.40 33.04
N GLN A 122 18.99 -11.82 32.73
CA GLN A 122 19.38 -12.59 31.54
C GLN A 122 18.52 -13.86 31.42
N GLY A 123 17.57 -13.83 30.51
CA GLY A 123 16.84 -15.01 30.05
C GLY A 123 17.20 -15.25 28.59
N THR A 124 17.89 -16.34 28.32
CA THR A 124 18.16 -16.85 26.98
C THR A 124 16.86 -17.34 26.35
N GLY A 125 16.23 -16.48 25.55
CA GLY A 125 15.04 -16.83 24.76
C GLY A 125 14.77 -15.69 23.80
N GLN A 126 14.76 -15.97 22.50
CA GLN A 126 14.32 -15.03 21.48
C GLN A 126 12.84 -14.75 21.67
N ASP A 127 12.51 -13.73 22.47
CA ASP A 127 11.17 -13.24 22.60
C ASP A 127 10.96 -12.12 21.57
N LEU A 128 10.26 -12.44 20.49
CA LEU A 128 9.74 -11.48 19.51
C LEU A 128 8.49 -10.79 20.08
N SER A 129 8.55 -10.28 21.30
CA SER A 129 7.51 -9.41 21.83
C SER A 129 7.62 -8.06 21.15
N VAL A 130 6.74 -7.82 20.19
CA VAL A 130 6.49 -6.51 19.59
C VAL A 130 6.17 -5.54 20.74
N GLY A 131 7.06 -4.59 20.94
CA GLY A 131 7.02 -3.59 22.01
C GLY A 131 5.66 -2.91 22.14
N GLY A 132 5.37 -2.48 23.36
CA GLY A 132 4.10 -1.97 23.82
C GLY A 132 3.40 -1.02 22.85
N ALA A 133 2.09 -1.09 22.85
CA ALA A 133 1.21 -0.28 22.03
C ALA A 133 1.57 1.20 22.15
N VAL A 134 1.96 1.83 21.03
CA VAL A 134 2.12 3.28 20.96
C VAL A 134 0.75 3.90 21.19
N PRO A 135 0.58 4.78 22.18
CA PRO A 135 -0.73 5.40 22.41
C PRO A 135 -1.08 6.29 21.21
N VAL A 136 -2.09 5.89 20.46
CA VAL A 136 -2.68 6.72 19.39
C VAL A 136 -3.68 7.67 20.03
N ARG A 137 -3.40 8.96 20.00
CA ARG A 137 -4.30 9.99 20.46
C ARG A 137 -5.11 10.51 19.26
N LEU A 138 -6.42 10.26 19.29
CA LEU A 138 -7.33 10.82 18.30
C LEU A 138 -7.48 12.33 18.52
N LEU A 139 -7.24 13.11 17.48
CA LEU A 139 -7.59 14.53 17.47
C LEU A 139 -9.11 14.67 17.28
N PRO A 140 -9.73 15.71 17.85
CA PRO A 140 -11.16 15.97 17.64
C PRO A 140 -11.45 16.14 16.15
N SER A 141 -12.55 15.55 15.70
CA SER A 141 -12.95 15.61 14.29
C SER A 141 -13.00 17.06 13.79
N ARG A 142 -12.74 17.27 12.50
CA ARG A 142 -12.77 18.62 11.86
C ARG A 142 -14.13 19.33 12.06
N GLU A 143 -15.21 18.60 12.27
CA GLU A 143 -16.53 19.19 12.60
C GLU A 143 -16.53 19.84 13.99
N ALA A 144 -15.90 19.23 14.98
CA ALA A 144 -15.77 19.80 16.32
C ALA A 144 -14.86 21.04 16.37
N ALA A 145 -13.89 21.13 15.45
CA ALA A 145 -12.99 22.28 15.36
C ALA A 145 -13.60 23.51 14.65
N ARG A 146 -14.69 23.34 13.86
CA ARG A 146 -15.42 24.43 13.19
C ARG A 146 -16.54 25.03 14.04
N ALA A 147 -16.84 24.45 15.18
CA ALA A 147 -17.91 24.89 16.09
C ALA A 147 -17.41 25.74 17.29
N ARG A 148 -16.19 26.28 17.21
CA ARG A 148 -15.62 27.22 18.20
C ARG A 148 -15.24 28.54 17.57
#